data_2bc58d4b7fcfe634b7d248ba002f850c
#
_entry.id   2bc58d4b7fcfe634b7d248ba002f850c
#
_cell.length_a   1.000
_cell.length_b   1.000
_cell.length_c   1.000
_cell.angle_alpha   90.00
_cell.angle_beta   90.00
_cell.angle_gamma   90.00
#
_symmetry.space_group_name_H-M   'P 1'
#
loop_
_entity.id
_entity.type
_entity.pdbx_description
1 polymer ?
#
loop_
_entity_poly.entity_id
_entity_poly.type
_entity_poly.pdbx_seq_one_letter_code
_entity_poly.pdbx_strand_id
1 'polypeptide(L)'
;IFGCWALMGWLAMKNNGRRWTLAACCPLGLALLVGFAIPDRVIDSKQPQFMVDIVSESLTPSRYVLTNNVGIAGGLSWELKRSDIILFDKQGELKYGLSWPDAQHQFVDKVQFADWLTAHRQQGPISLVLLMDKGESMADLPLPKPDSSYELGRVVFIQYLPQ
;
A
#
# COMPACT_ATOMS: atom_id res chain seq x y z
N ILE A 1 -20.24 -5.25 17.64
CA ILE A 1 -19.04 -5.38 18.48
C ILE A 1 -19.44 -5.46 19.96
N PHE A 2 -20.10 -4.44 20.52
CA PHE A 2 -20.48 -4.40 21.95
C PHE A 2 -21.38 -5.58 22.38
N GLY A 3 -22.31 -6.04 21.52
CA GLY A 3 -23.16 -7.18 21.80
C GLY A 3 -22.37 -8.50 22.00
N CYS A 4 -21.30 -8.71 21.23
CA CYS A 4 -20.42 -9.89 21.41
C CYS A 4 -19.67 -9.83 22.73
N TRP A 5 -19.19 -8.66 23.15
CA TRP A 5 -18.53 -8.47 24.43
C TRP A 5 -19.48 -8.67 25.60
N ALA A 6 -20.71 -8.16 25.50
CA ALA A 6 -21.73 -8.36 26.51
C ALA A 6 -22.12 -9.83 26.65
N LEU A 7 -22.30 -10.54 25.53
CA LEU A 7 -22.58 -11.98 25.50
C LEU A 7 -21.44 -12.79 26.12
N MET A 8 -20.20 -12.47 25.76
CA MET A 8 -19.02 -13.12 26.32
C MET A 8 -18.95 -12.95 27.84
N GLY A 9 -19.14 -11.71 28.32
CA GLY A 9 -19.18 -11.42 29.76
C GLY A 9 -20.30 -12.19 30.47
N TRP A 10 -21.52 -12.22 29.90
CA TRP A 10 -22.65 -12.95 30.47
C TRP A 10 -22.42 -14.48 30.50
N LEU A 11 -21.86 -15.05 29.45
CA LEU A 11 -21.49 -16.47 29.42
C LEU A 11 -20.43 -16.82 30.46
N ALA A 12 -19.46 -15.93 30.67
CA ALA A 12 -18.35 -16.14 31.60
C ALA A 12 -18.75 -16.04 33.09
N MET A 13 -19.91 -15.42 33.40
CA MET A 13 -20.36 -15.21 34.79
C MET A 13 -20.66 -16.50 35.58
N LYS A 14 -20.89 -17.63 34.91
CA LYS A 14 -21.15 -18.90 35.57
C LYS A 14 -20.00 -19.87 35.34
N ASN A 15 -19.50 -20.50 36.43
CA ASN A 15 -18.42 -21.47 36.35
C ASN A 15 -18.91 -22.79 35.76
N ASN A 16 -19.02 -22.84 34.41
CA ASN A 16 -19.47 -24.00 33.65
C ASN A 16 -18.60 -24.13 32.38
N GLY A 17 -17.91 -25.25 32.19
CA GLY A 17 -16.99 -25.49 31.11
C GLY A 17 -17.59 -25.23 29.72
N ARG A 18 -18.85 -25.67 29.47
CA ARG A 18 -19.52 -25.42 28.18
C ARG A 18 -19.73 -23.94 27.89
N ARG A 19 -20.05 -23.14 28.93
CA ARG A 19 -20.23 -21.69 28.78
C ARG A 19 -18.90 -20.98 28.51
N TRP A 20 -17.83 -21.46 29.15
CA TRP A 20 -16.48 -20.97 28.89
C TRP A 20 -16.04 -21.22 27.43
N THR A 21 -16.33 -22.43 26.92
CA THR A 21 -16.06 -22.77 25.50
C THR A 21 -16.83 -21.85 24.56
N LEU A 22 -18.13 -21.62 24.84
CA LEU A 22 -18.93 -20.67 24.03
C LEU A 22 -18.41 -19.23 24.12
N ALA A 23 -18.01 -18.77 25.32
CA ALA A 23 -17.40 -17.46 25.47
C ALA A 23 -16.10 -17.32 24.67
N ALA A 24 -15.26 -18.36 24.65
CA ALA A 24 -14.04 -18.39 23.85
C ALA A 24 -14.30 -18.38 22.34
N CYS A 25 -15.46 -18.84 21.87
CA CYS A 25 -15.84 -18.79 20.46
C CYS A 25 -16.37 -17.40 20.01
N CYS A 26 -16.77 -16.53 20.94
CA CYS A 26 -17.29 -15.20 20.58
C CYS A 26 -16.32 -14.34 19.74
N PRO A 27 -14.99 -14.30 20.02
CA PRO A 27 -14.02 -13.61 19.17
C PRO A 27 -13.95 -14.16 17.75
N LEU A 28 -14.13 -15.48 17.56
CA LEU A 28 -14.15 -16.09 16.23
C LEU A 28 -15.38 -15.63 15.44
N GLY A 29 -16.55 -15.59 16.08
CA GLY A 29 -17.75 -15.03 15.47
C GLY A 29 -17.58 -13.55 15.08
N LEU A 30 -16.93 -12.77 15.94
CA LEU A 30 -16.60 -11.38 15.63
C LEU A 30 -15.65 -11.26 14.43
N ALA A 31 -14.59 -12.08 14.39
CA ALA A 31 -13.62 -12.10 13.29
C ALA A 31 -14.28 -12.43 11.94
N LEU A 32 -15.22 -13.39 11.92
CA LEU A 32 -15.98 -13.71 10.72
C LEU A 32 -16.88 -12.56 10.26
N LEU A 33 -17.46 -11.82 11.21
CA LEU A 33 -18.33 -10.67 10.90
C LEU A 33 -17.58 -9.41 10.45
N VAL A 34 -16.30 -9.28 10.82
CA VAL A 34 -15.49 -8.10 10.43
C VAL A 34 -15.39 -7.96 8.91
N GLY A 35 -15.23 -9.08 8.19
CA GLY A 35 -15.19 -9.07 6.72
C GLY A 35 -16.45 -8.47 6.07
N PHE A 36 -17.63 -8.69 6.67
CA PHE A 36 -18.89 -8.12 6.20
C PHE A 36 -19.16 -6.70 6.71
N ALA A 37 -18.46 -6.28 7.76
CA ALA A 37 -18.65 -4.96 8.37
C ALA A 37 -17.85 -3.84 7.68
N ILE A 38 -16.85 -4.19 6.88
CA ILE A 38 -16.08 -3.22 6.11
C ILE A 38 -16.80 -2.95 4.80
N PRO A 39 -17.30 -1.73 4.54
CA PRO A 39 -17.95 -1.41 3.28
C PRO A 39 -16.97 -1.59 2.09
N ASP A 40 -17.43 -2.17 1.00
CA ASP A 40 -16.64 -2.38 -0.22
C ASP A 40 -15.95 -1.08 -0.68
N ARG A 41 -16.65 0.05 -0.59
CA ARG A 41 -16.10 1.36 -0.90
C ARG A 41 -14.83 1.73 -0.12
N VAL A 42 -14.68 1.21 1.12
CA VAL A 42 -13.47 1.43 1.94
C VAL A 42 -12.36 0.52 1.46
N ILE A 43 -12.69 -0.71 1.10
CA ILE A 43 -11.75 -1.69 0.54
C ILE A 43 -11.23 -1.14 -0.78
N ASP A 44 -12.11 -0.81 -1.71
CA ASP A 44 -11.76 -0.31 -3.06
C ASP A 44 -10.90 0.96 -3.01
N SER A 45 -11.17 1.87 -2.05
CA SER A 45 -10.41 3.12 -1.91
C SER A 45 -8.98 2.94 -1.40
N LYS A 46 -8.62 1.75 -0.88
CA LYS A 46 -7.32 1.48 -0.25
C LYS A 46 -6.53 0.39 -0.95
N GLN A 47 -7.18 -0.39 -1.81
CA GLN A 47 -6.49 -1.46 -2.54
C GLN A 47 -5.89 -0.91 -3.84
N PRO A 48 -4.58 -1.06 -4.06
CA PRO A 48 -3.95 -0.70 -5.33
C PRO A 48 -4.29 -1.67 -6.46
N GLN A 49 -4.95 -2.79 -6.16
CA GLN A 49 -5.21 -3.89 -7.09
C GLN A 49 -5.91 -3.43 -8.38
N PHE A 50 -6.97 -2.63 -8.25
CA PHE A 50 -7.66 -2.09 -9.44
C PHE A 50 -6.76 -1.21 -10.31
N MET A 51 -5.88 -0.42 -9.68
CA MET A 51 -4.90 0.37 -10.41
C MET A 51 -3.87 -0.53 -11.08
N VAL A 52 -3.36 -1.54 -10.37
CA VAL A 52 -2.38 -2.49 -10.90
C VAL A 52 -2.93 -3.23 -12.10
N ASP A 53 -4.18 -3.69 -12.04
CA ASP A 53 -4.85 -4.39 -13.17
C ASP A 53 -4.91 -3.51 -14.42
N ILE A 54 -5.21 -2.21 -14.27
CA ILE A 54 -5.30 -1.26 -15.38
C ILE A 54 -3.92 -0.94 -15.98
N VAL A 55 -2.91 -0.78 -15.13
CA VAL A 55 -1.57 -0.33 -15.55
C VAL A 55 -0.54 -1.47 -15.57
N SER A 56 -0.97 -2.72 -15.40
CA SER A 56 -0.10 -3.89 -15.32
C SER A 56 0.81 -4.06 -16.54
N GLU A 57 0.29 -3.77 -17.72
CA GLU A 57 1.07 -3.80 -18.96
C GLU A 57 2.23 -2.80 -18.97
N SER A 58 2.07 -1.67 -18.27
CA SER A 58 3.11 -0.65 -18.11
C SER A 58 4.02 -0.89 -16.91
N LEU A 59 3.47 -1.46 -15.81
CA LEU A 59 4.22 -1.76 -14.59
C LEU A 59 5.15 -2.97 -14.75
N THR A 60 4.69 -4.02 -15.42
CA THR A 60 5.44 -5.29 -15.57
C THR A 60 6.80 -5.09 -16.25
N PRO A 61 6.93 -4.33 -17.36
CA PRO A 61 8.21 -4.10 -18.01
C PRO A 61 9.07 -3.04 -17.31
N SER A 62 8.55 -2.37 -16.29
CA SER A 62 9.29 -1.28 -15.62
C SER A 62 10.51 -1.82 -14.89
N ARG A 63 11.67 -1.22 -15.18
CA ARG A 63 12.93 -1.54 -14.51
C ARG A 63 12.87 -1.19 -13.03
N TYR A 64 12.34 -0.01 -12.73
CA TYR A 64 12.17 0.49 -11.36
C TYR A 64 10.70 0.81 -11.10
N VAL A 65 10.21 0.36 -9.95
CA VAL A 65 8.85 0.66 -9.46
C VAL A 65 8.97 1.34 -8.11
N LEU A 66 8.42 2.55 -8.01
CA LEU A 66 8.49 3.36 -6.80
C LEU A 66 7.08 3.62 -6.24
N THR A 67 6.98 3.80 -4.93
CA THR A 67 5.73 4.21 -4.27
C THR A 67 6.00 5.01 -3.00
N ASN A 68 5.10 5.92 -2.66
CA ASN A 68 5.17 6.73 -1.44
C ASN A 68 4.44 6.10 -0.23
N ASN A 69 3.95 4.88 -0.38
CA ASN A 69 3.15 4.23 0.66
C ASN A 69 3.55 2.78 0.87
N VAL A 70 3.84 2.40 2.12
CA VAL A 70 4.29 1.04 2.50
C VAL A 70 3.23 -0.02 2.18
N GLY A 71 1.94 0.30 2.39
CA GLY A 71 0.84 -0.62 2.07
C GLY A 71 0.74 -0.89 0.57
N ILE A 72 0.90 0.15 -0.27
CA ILE A 72 0.97 -0.01 -1.73
C ILE A 72 2.23 -0.78 -2.13
N ALA A 73 3.38 -0.54 -1.50
CA ALA A 73 4.60 -1.29 -1.77
C ALA A 73 4.39 -2.80 -1.57
N GLY A 74 3.74 -3.19 -0.47
CA GLY A 74 3.37 -4.59 -0.21
C GLY A 74 2.44 -5.17 -1.29
N GLY A 75 1.41 -4.42 -1.68
CA GLY A 75 0.49 -4.81 -2.75
C GLY A 75 1.18 -4.99 -4.10
N LEU A 76 2.02 -4.02 -4.50
CA LEU A 76 2.81 -4.08 -5.74
C LEU A 76 3.80 -5.25 -5.71
N SER A 77 4.47 -5.49 -4.59
CA SER A 77 5.39 -6.63 -4.43
C SER A 77 4.67 -7.96 -4.63
N TRP A 78 3.46 -8.07 -4.11
CA TRP A 78 2.63 -9.27 -4.23
C TRP A 78 2.15 -9.49 -5.68
N GLU A 79 1.59 -8.46 -6.33
CA GLU A 79 1.05 -8.57 -7.68
C GLU A 79 2.15 -8.76 -8.74
N LEU A 80 3.21 -7.97 -8.66
CA LEU A 80 4.31 -8.02 -9.63
C LEU A 80 5.33 -9.15 -9.34
N LYS A 81 5.17 -9.87 -8.22
CA LYS A 81 6.12 -10.90 -7.74
C LYS A 81 7.55 -10.37 -7.65
N ARG A 82 7.71 -9.14 -7.16
CA ARG A 82 8.98 -8.42 -7.04
C ARG A 82 9.21 -7.99 -5.60
N SER A 83 10.47 -8.00 -5.15
CA SER A 83 10.90 -7.53 -3.82
C SER A 83 11.70 -6.23 -3.88
N ASP A 84 11.92 -5.69 -5.08
CA ASP A 84 12.76 -4.52 -5.35
C ASP A 84 11.92 -3.24 -5.56
N ILE A 85 10.79 -3.13 -4.87
CA ILE A 85 9.98 -1.91 -4.85
C ILE A 85 10.67 -0.85 -4.01
N ILE A 86 10.88 0.31 -4.59
CA ILE A 86 11.59 1.44 -3.97
C ILE A 86 10.57 2.35 -3.28
N LEU A 87 10.87 2.77 -2.06
CA LEU A 87 10.07 3.80 -1.39
C LEU A 87 10.49 5.21 -1.84
N PHE A 88 9.48 6.03 -2.10
CA PHE A 88 9.63 7.41 -2.54
C PHE A 88 9.09 8.38 -1.49
N ASP A 89 9.85 9.42 -1.13
CA ASP A 89 9.49 10.53 -0.25
C ASP A 89 9.16 10.12 1.20
N LYS A 90 8.27 9.15 1.41
CA LYS A 90 7.79 8.73 2.73
C LYS A 90 8.36 7.37 3.10
N GLN A 91 9.14 7.31 4.19
CA GLN A 91 9.72 6.06 4.70
C GLN A 91 8.74 5.24 5.54
N GLY A 92 7.72 5.90 6.10
CA GLY A 92 6.71 5.28 6.95
C GLY A 92 7.32 4.45 8.08
N GLU A 93 6.75 3.28 8.30
CA GLU A 93 7.18 2.33 9.33
C GLU A 93 8.54 1.69 9.03
N LEU A 94 9.01 1.75 7.78
CA LEU A 94 10.27 1.13 7.35
C LEU A 94 11.50 2.02 7.59
N LYS A 95 11.34 3.21 8.18
CA LYS A 95 12.43 4.17 8.43
C LYS A 95 13.64 3.53 9.09
N TYR A 96 13.44 2.68 10.09
CA TYR A 96 14.53 2.00 10.77
C TYR A 96 15.24 1.01 9.85
N GLY A 97 14.51 0.18 9.11
CA GLY A 97 15.09 -0.78 8.16
C GLY A 97 15.88 -0.08 7.04
N LEU A 98 15.34 1.02 6.51
CA LEU A 98 15.99 1.82 5.45
C LEU A 98 17.25 2.58 5.92
N SER A 99 17.49 2.67 7.23
CA SER A 99 18.72 3.27 7.75
C SER A 99 19.95 2.35 7.66
N TRP A 100 19.74 1.06 7.37
CA TRP A 100 20.82 0.11 7.21
C TRP A 100 21.53 0.31 5.86
N PRO A 101 22.86 0.14 5.81
CA PRO A 101 23.64 0.42 4.59
C PRO A 101 23.21 -0.37 3.36
N ASP A 102 22.75 -1.61 3.55
CA ASP A 102 22.29 -2.52 2.50
C ASP A 102 20.86 -2.20 1.99
N ALA A 103 20.09 -1.39 2.72
CA ALA A 103 18.73 -1.02 2.36
C ALA A 103 18.58 0.42 1.82
N GLN A 104 19.62 1.24 1.89
CA GLN A 104 19.56 2.65 1.48
C GLN A 104 19.17 2.83 0.01
N HIS A 105 19.51 1.89 -0.86
CA HIS A 105 19.12 1.91 -2.27
C HIS A 105 17.62 1.69 -2.52
N GLN A 106 16.87 1.25 -1.51
CA GLN A 106 15.42 1.04 -1.57
C GLN A 106 14.61 2.29 -1.20
N PHE A 107 15.27 3.44 -1.06
CA PHE A 107 14.60 4.71 -0.78
C PHE A 107 15.14 5.83 -1.64
N VAL A 108 14.23 6.65 -2.17
CA VAL A 108 14.55 7.86 -2.92
C VAL A 108 13.79 9.04 -2.33
N ASP A 109 14.53 10.04 -1.88
CA ASP A 109 13.95 11.28 -1.37
C ASP A 109 13.37 12.13 -2.50
N LYS A 110 12.29 12.85 -2.22
CA LYS A 110 11.60 13.72 -3.16
C LYS A 110 12.54 14.78 -3.78
N VAL A 111 13.46 15.33 -2.99
CA VAL A 111 14.41 16.35 -3.44
C VAL A 111 15.44 15.76 -4.41
N GLN A 112 15.86 14.52 -4.18
CA GLN A 112 16.86 13.82 -4.99
C GLN A 112 16.27 13.11 -6.21
N PHE A 113 14.93 13.06 -6.32
CA PHE A 113 14.28 12.25 -7.33
C PHE A 113 14.62 12.68 -8.77
N ALA A 114 14.75 13.96 -9.05
CA ALA A 114 15.07 14.45 -10.41
C ALA A 114 16.46 13.96 -10.86
N ASP A 115 17.45 14.02 -9.97
CA ASP A 115 18.81 13.55 -10.24
C ASP A 115 18.84 12.04 -10.35
N TRP A 116 18.15 11.36 -9.44
CA TRP A 116 18.00 9.91 -9.46
C TRP A 116 17.33 9.42 -10.75
N LEU A 117 16.25 10.09 -11.18
CA LEU A 117 15.55 9.78 -12.43
C LEU A 117 16.50 9.91 -13.63
N THR A 118 17.26 11.00 -13.70
CA THR A 118 18.22 11.25 -14.78
C THR A 118 19.28 10.17 -14.86
N ALA A 119 19.77 9.71 -13.71
CA ALA A 119 20.80 8.67 -13.64
C ALA A 119 20.29 7.26 -14.02
N HIS A 120 19.00 6.98 -13.78
CA HIS A 120 18.45 5.63 -13.95
C HIS A 120 17.55 5.47 -15.18
N ARG A 121 17.06 6.56 -15.78
CA ARG A 121 16.11 6.55 -16.88
C ARG A 121 16.61 5.79 -18.13
N GLN A 122 17.91 5.80 -18.37
CA GLN A 122 18.50 5.07 -19.50
C GLN A 122 18.53 3.55 -19.30
N GLN A 123 18.37 3.08 -18.05
CA GLN A 123 18.43 1.65 -17.72
C GLN A 123 17.10 0.92 -17.97
N GLY A 124 16.02 1.66 -18.21
CA GLY A 124 14.70 1.12 -18.50
C GLY A 124 13.56 2.01 -18.02
N PRO A 125 12.30 1.63 -18.26
CA PRO A 125 11.14 2.39 -17.80
C PRO A 125 11.08 2.46 -16.28
N ILE A 126 10.66 3.62 -15.76
CA ILE A 126 10.50 3.90 -14.34
C ILE A 126 9.03 4.23 -14.08
N SER A 127 8.41 3.52 -13.15
CA SER A 127 7.02 3.72 -12.79
C SER A 127 6.87 4.11 -11.33
N LEU A 128 6.02 5.11 -11.05
CA LEU A 128 5.61 5.51 -9.72
C LEU A 128 4.14 5.21 -9.52
N VAL A 129 3.80 4.59 -8.40
CA VAL A 129 2.42 4.41 -7.93
C VAL A 129 2.28 5.16 -6.61
N LEU A 130 1.63 6.31 -6.64
CA LEU A 130 1.56 7.24 -5.52
C LEU A 130 0.17 7.26 -4.92
N LEU A 131 0.08 7.25 -3.59
CA LEU A 131 -1.15 7.50 -2.86
C LEU A 131 -1.19 8.97 -2.44
N MET A 132 -2.12 9.71 -3.02
CA MET A 132 -2.32 11.12 -2.73
C MET A 132 -3.04 11.34 -1.41
N ASP A 133 -2.66 12.36 -0.67
CA ASP A 133 -3.40 12.81 0.52
C ASP A 133 -4.71 13.51 0.11
N LYS A 134 -5.62 13.69 1.08
CA LYS A 134 -6.90 14.34 0.78
C LYS A 134 -6.68 15.80 0.39
N GLY A 135 -7.10 16.15 -0.83
CA GLY A 135 -6.98 17.50 -1.36
C GLY A 135 -5.64 17.79 -2.04
N GLU A 136 -4.73 16.84 -2.08
CA GLU A 136 -3.50 16.90 -2.84
C GLU A 136 -3.76 16.48 -4.29
N SER A 137 -3.14 17.18 -5.24
CA SER A 137 -3.23 16.87 -6.66
C SER A 137 -1.83 16.56 -7.23
N MET A 138 -1.80 15.90 -8.38
CA MET A 138 -0.54 15.64 -9.08
C MET A 138 0.24 16.94 -9.40
N ALA A 139 -0.47 18.06 -9.62
CA ALA A 139 0.15 19.36 -9.90
C ALA A 139 0.94 19.93 -8.71
N ASP A 140 0.65 19.50 -7.49
CA ASP A 140 1.31 19.94 -6.27
C ASP A 140 2.64 19.20 -6.02
N LEU A 141 2.87 18.10 -6.77
CA LEU A 141 4.10 17.33 -6.66
C LEU A 141 5.21 17.94 -7.52
N PRO A 142 6.37 18.26 -6.96
CA PRO A 142 7.53 18.76 -7.73
C PRO A 142 8.22 17.61 -8.47
N LEU A 143 7.49 16.96 -9.34
CA LEU A 143 7.98 15.86 -10.16
C LEU A 143 8.36 16.37 -11.56
N PRO A 144 9.41 15.84 -12.19
CA PRO A 144 9.67 16.08 -13.60
C PRO A 144 8.45 15.70 -14.44
N LYS A 145 8.30 16.35 -15.61
CA LYS A 145 7.18 16.06 -16.50
C LYS A 145 7.19 14.57 -16.91
N PRO A 146 6.11 13.83 -16.62
CA PRO A 146 6.02 12.41 -16.98
C PRO A 146 5.73 12.22 -18.47
N ASP A 147 6.05 11.04 -18.99
CA ASP A 147 5.67 10.62 -20.34
C ASP A 147 4.22 10.15 -20.38
N SER A 148 3.75 9.48 -19.32
CA SER A 148 2.35 9.12 -19.13
C SER A 148 1.94 9.21 -17.66
N SER A 149 0.68 9.52 -17.43
CA SER A 149 0.07 9.51 -16.09
C SER A 149 -1.37 9.07 -16.17
N TYR A 150 -1.79 8.36 -15.11
CA TYR A 150 -3.16 7.89 -14.95
C TYR A 150 -3.59 8.03 -13.50
N GLU A 151 -4.79 8.55 -13.27
CA GLU A 151 -5.33 8.77 -11.92
C GLU A 151 -6.59 7.91 -11.71
N LEU A 152 -6.63 7.19 -10.59
CA LEU A 152 -7.78 6.43 -10.14
C LEU A 152 -8.06 6.75 -8.66
N GLY A 153 -9.03 7.60 -8.42
CA GLY A 153 -9.36 8.05 -7.08
C GLY A 153 -8.21 8.83 -6.44
N ARG A 154 -7.55 8.20 -5.46
CA ARG A 154 -6.39 8.77 -4.76
C ARG A 154 -5.06 8.17 -5.18
N VAL A 155 -5.11 7.18 -6.05
CA VAL A 155 -3.90 6.53 -6.54
C VAL A 155 -3.55 7.12 -7.90
N VAL A 156 -2.31 7.54 -8.04
CA VAL A 156 -1.77 8.12 -9.27
C VAL A 156 -0.65 7.22 -9.78
N PHE A 157 -0.76 6.80 -11.02
CA PHE A 157 0.29 6.12 -11.75
C PHE A 157 1.03 7.14 -12.64
N ILE A 158 2.35 7.09 -12.60
CA ILE A 158 3.24 7.97 -13.38
C ILE A 158 4.30 7.09 -14.01
N GLN A 159 4.60 7.33 -15.28
CA GLN A 159 5.64 6.61 -15.98
C GLN A 159 6.62 7.54 -16.70
N TYR A 160 7.90 7.16 -16.63
CA TYR A 160 9.01 7.75 -17.36
C TYR A 160 9.64 6.68 -18.25
N LEU A 161 9.65 6.92 -19.54
CA LEU A 161 10.25 6.04 -20.52
C LEU A 161 11.75 6.34 -20.73
N PRO A 162 12.57 5.37 -21.15
CA PRO A 162 13.97 5.63 -21.51
C PRO A 162 14.08 6.74 -22.56
N GLN A 163 15.07 7.59 -22.41
CA GLN A 163 15.40 8.65 -23.38
C GLN A 163 16.73 8.36 -24.04
#